data_9d5f603cc837b3ce11f46fc13c13660b
#
_entry.id   9d5f603cc837b3ce11f46fc13c13660b
#
_cell.length_a   1.000
_cell.length_b   1.000
_cell.length_c   1.000
_cell.angle_alpha   90.00
_cell.angle_beta   90.00
_cell.angle_gamma   90.00
#
_symmetry.space_group_name_H-M   'P 1'
#
loop_
_entity.id
_entity.type
_entity.pdbx_description
1 polymer ?
#
loop_
_entity_poly.entity_id
_entity_poly.type
_entity_poly.pdbx_seq_one_letter_code
_entity_poly.pdbx_strand_id
1 'polypeptide(L)'
;MPRTNYIDIMEKNHMEIPWHDYTNADSNALIANADLIEKASVIGRVGLIMLSCGTGAWRVRTSMNKLSKELGVTCTVDVGLMSIEFNCFDGNDCVSQSLSIANTGVNTSKLYRMEQFVDNFPNEEAYLTGEMIHKRLDDIEQIHTLYSPIILGLSAALACCGFTFLPVSYTHLRAHETDQYL
;
A
#
# COMPACT_ATOMS: atom_id res chain seq x y z
N MET A 1 0.08 -31.29 23.21
CA MET A 1 0.07 -29.83 23.00
C MET A 1 0.27 -29.58 21.51
N PRO A 2 -0.68 -28.97 20.81
CA PRO A 2 -0.48 -28.61 19.41
C PRO A 2 0.66 -27.59 19.35
N ARG A 3 1.65 -27.83 18.49
CA ARG A 3 2.68 -26.86 18.17
C ARG A 3 1.98 -25.69 17.44
N THR A 4 1.64 -24.66 18.17
CA THR A 4 1.22 -23.40 17.57
C THR A 4 2.39 -22.90 16.73
N ASN A 5 2.17 -22.77 15.43
CA ASN A 5 3.21 -22.40 14.51
C ASN A 5 3.68 -20.97 14.86
N TYR A 6 4.97 -20.80 15.11
CA TYR A 6 5.54 -19.50 15.52
C TYR A 6 5.22 -18.39 14.50
N ILE A 7 5.04 -18.78 13.24
CA ILE A 7 4.62 -17.93 12.14
C ILE A 7 3.18 -17.42 12.35
N ASP A 8 2.23 -18.27 12.78
CA ASP A 8 0.85 -17.87 13.05
C ASP A 8 0.74 -16.88 14.22
N ILE A 9 1.63 -17.01 15.21
CA ILE A 9 1.66 -16.06 16.35
C ILE A 9 2.24 -14.72 15.90
N MET A 10 3.26 -14.71 15.06
CA MET A 10 3.84 -13.47 14.53
C MET A 10 2.89 -12.75 13.58
N GLU A 11 2.19 -13.47 12.71
CA GLU A 11 1.17 -12.89 11.84
C GLU A 11 0.04 -12.25 12.66
N LYS A 12 -0.49 -12.93 13.68
CA LYS A 12 -1.53 -12.35 14.55
C LYS A 12 -1.06 -11.11 15.32
N ASN A 13 0.18 -11.09 15.79
CA ASN A 13 0.66 -9.97 16.61
C ASN A 13 1.00 -8.71 15.79
N HIS A 14 1.22 -8.82 14.47
CA HIS A 14 1.61 -7.68 13.65
C HIS A 14 0.50 -7.13 12.74
N MET A 15 -0.64 -7.82 12.59
CA MET A 15 -1.56 -7.58 11.49
C MET A 15 -2.96 -7.09 11.88
N GLU A 16 -3.37 -7.19 13.13
CA GLU A 16 -4.73 -6.80 13.51
C GLU A 16 -4.72 -5.42 14.17
N ILE A 17 -4.56 -4.38 13.34
CA ILE A 17 -4.88 -3.03 13.79
C ILE A 17 -6.40 -2.91 13.79
N PRO A 18 -7.03 -2.63 14.94
CA PRO A 18 -8.49 -2.52 15.03
C PRO A 18 -8.95 -1.18 14.42
N TRP A 19 -8.91 -1.09 13.10
CA TRP A 19 -9.20 0.16 12.38
C TRP A 19 -10.56 0.75 12.72
N HIS A 20 -11.57 -0.11 12.94
CA HIS A 20 -12.92 0.30 13.30
C HIS A 20 -13.01 0.89 14.72
N ASP A 21 -12.07 0.59 15.62
CA ASP A 21 -12.04 1.17 16.96
C ASP A 21 -11.58 2.64 16.96
N TYR A 22 -10.96 3.09 15.88
CA TYR A 22 -10.58 4.50 15.69
C TYR A 22 -11.72 5.36 15.16
N THR A 23 -12.84 4.75 14.79
CA THR A 23 -14.02 5.47 14.33
C THR A 23 -14.93 5.81 15.51
N ASN A 24 -15.49 7.00 15.50
CA ASN A 24 -16.45 7.39 16.51
C ASN A 24 -17.83 6.85 16.11
N ALA A 25 -18.15 5.62 16.51
CA ALA A 25 -19.38 4.89 16.12
C ALA A 25 -20.67 5.65 16.44
N ASP A 26 -20.63 6.58 17.41
CA ASP A 26 -21.77 7.40 17.80
C ASP A 26 -21.89 8.71 16.98
N SER A 27 -20.90 9.04 16.17
CA SER A 27 -20.94 10.23 15.34
C SER A 27 -21.27 9.87 13.89
N ASN A 28 -22.43 10.31 13.40
CA ASN A 28 -22.72 10.37 11.97
C ASN A 28 -21.94 11.51 11.27
N ALA A 29 -20.79 11.91 11.83
CA ALA A 29 -19.99 12.98 11.27
C ALA A 29 -19.29 12.47 10.01
N LEU A 30 -19.26 13.32 8.99
CA LEU A 30 -18.50 13.07 7.78
C LEU A 30 -17.00 13.04 8.15
N ILE A 31 -16.23 12.23 7.47
CA ILE A 31 -14.79 12.11 7.74
C ILE A 31 -14.06 13.46 7.64
N ALA A 32 -14.50 14.35 6.79
CA ALA A 32 -13.93 15.70 6.68
C ALA A 32 -14.02 16.51 8.00
N ASN A 33 -15.05 16.23 8.80
CA ASN A 33 -15.31 16.89 10.09
C ASN A 33 -14.93 16.00 11.31
N ALA A 34 -14.39 14.82 11.07
CA ALA A 34 -13.95 13.91 12.11
C ALA A 34 -12.72 14.46 12.86
N ASP A 35 -12.40 13.85 13.98
CA ASP A 35 -11.21 14.20 14.74
C ASP A 35 -9.92 13.78 14.02
N LEU A 36 -8.77 14.28 14.52
CA LEU A 36 -7.47 14.02 13.91
C LEU A 36 -7.11 12.53 13.94
N ILE A 37 -7.51 11.80 14.97
CA ILE A 37 -7.19 10.38 15.14
C ILE A 37 -7.91 9.56 14.07
N GLU A 38 -9.19 9.83 13.84
CA GLU A 38 -9.98 9.14 12.82
C GLU A 38 -9.46 9.44 11.42
N LYS A 39 -9.13 10.71 11.10
CA LYS A 39 -8.49 11.09 9.83
C LYS A 39 -7.14 10.40 9.63
N ALA A 40 -6.30 10.39 10.67
CA ALA A 40 -4.99 9.74 10.65
C ALA A 40 -5.11 8.22 10.43
N SER A 41 -6.13 7.57 11.01
CA SER A 41 -6.37 6.14 10.81
C SER A 41 -6.66 5.79 9.35
N VAL A 42 -7.47 6.59 8.67
CA VAL A 42 -7.75 6.41 7.24
C VAL A 42 -6.49 6.61 6.39
N ILE A 43 -5.73 7.69 6.64
CA ILE A 43 -4.49 7.99 5.92
C ILE A 43 -3.46 6.86 6.12
N GLY A 44 -3.27 6.43 7.36
CA GLY A 44 -2.33 5.35 7.70
C GLY A 44 -2.70 4.02 7.07
N ARG A 45 -3.99 3.66 7.13
CA ARG A 45 -4.49 2.41 6.53
C ARG A 45 -4.31 2.38 5.02
N VAL A 46 -4.62 3.46 4.32
CA VAL A 46 -4.39 3.57 2.87
C VAL A 46 -2.91 3.39 2.54
N GLY A 47 -2.02 4.05 3.27
CA GLY A 47 -0.58 3.88 3.11
C GLY A 47 -0.14 2.43 3.30
N LEU A 48 -0.65 1.76 4.34
CA LEU A 48 -0.31 0.38 4.69
C LEU A 48 -0.78 -0.61 3.61
N ILE A 49 -2.02 -0.48 3.12
CA ILE A 49 -2.55 -1.32 2.05
C ILE A 49 -1.72 -1.14 0.78
N MET A 50 -1.38 0.10 0.40
CA MET A 50 -0.55 0.36 -0.76
C MET A 50 0.84 -0.24 -0.62
N LEU A 51 1.49 -0.07 0.54
CA LEU A 51 2.81 -0.67 0.81
C LEU A 51 2.75 -2.20 0.70
N SER A 52 1.70 -2.83 1.23
CA SER A 52 1.50 -4.27 1.15
C SER A 52 1.36 -4.80 -0.28
N CYS A 53 0.94 -3.95 -1.22
CA CYS A 53 0.85 -4.27 -2.65
C CYS A 53 2.21 -4.23 -3.38
N GLY A 54 3.32 -3.96 -2.68
CA GLY A 54 4.65 -3.91 -3.27
C GLY A 54 4.90 -2.68 -4.16
N THR A 55 4.17 -1.59 -3.95
CA THR A 55 4.40 -0.35 -4.70
C THR A 55 5.57 0.46 -4.14
N GLY A 56 6.13 1.33 -4.97
CA GLY A 56 7.24 2.19 -4.56
C GLY A 56 6.85 3.24 -3.51
N ALA A 57 7.76 3.53 -2.59
CA ALA A 57 7.56 4.47 -1.48
C ALA A 57 7.02 5.85 -1.91
N TRP A 58 7.43 6.34 -3.09
CA TRP A 58 6.96 7.62 -3.62
C TRP A 58 5.44 7.62 -3.88
N ARG A 59 4.87 6.50 -4.37
CA ARG A 59 3.42 6.37 -4.60
C ARG A 59 2.65 6.37 -3.28
N VAL A 60 3.14 5.61 -2.30
CA VAL A 60 2.55 5.58 -0.95
C VAL A 60 2.50 6.99 -0.38
N ARG A 61 3.63 7.69 -0.38
CA ARG A 61 3.74 9.07 0.12
C ARG A 61 2.80 10.03 -0.63
N THR A 62 2.76 9.95 -1.95
CA THR A 62 1.90 10.81 -2.77
C THR A 62 0.43 10.59 -2.45
N SER A 63 -0.01 9.34 -2.31
CA SER A 63 -1.40 9.01 -1.98
C SER A 63 -1.80 9.46 -0.57
N MET A 64 -0.92 9.24 0.42
CA MET A 64 -1.15 9.71 1.79
C MET A 64 -1.23 11.25 1.84
N ASN A 65 -0.35 11.95 1.14
CA ASN A 65 -0.36 13.42 1.08
C ASN A 65 -1.61 13.96 0.33
N LYS A 66 -2.08 13.28 -0.71
CA LYS A 66 -3.31 13.64 -1.40
C LYS A 66 -4.51 13.54 -0.47
N LEU A 67 -4.64 12.41 0.22
CA LEU A 67 -5.69 12.19 1.20
C LEU A 67 -5.64 13.20 2.35
N SER A 68 -4.47 13.47 2.91
CA SER A 68 -4.32 14.43 4.00
C SER A 68 -4.79 15.83 3.60
N LYS A 69 -4.49 16.24 2.36
CA LYS A 69 -4.96 17.51 1.83
C LYS A 69 -6.49 17.57 1.73
N GLU A 70 -7.13 16.50 1.24
CA GLU A 70 -8.60 16.42 1.13
C GLU A 70 -9.26 16.40 2.52
N LEU A 71 -8.62 15.81 3.51
CA LEU A 71 -9.08 15.77 4.90
C LEU A 71 -8.74 17.04 5.70
N GLY A 72 -8.06 18.01 5.08
CA GLY A 72 -7.70 19.27 5.71
C GLY A 72 -6.64 19.15 6.82
N VAL A 73 -5.78 18.13 6.74
CA VAL A 73 -4.67 17.91 7.69
C VAL A 73 -3.33 17.95 6.98
N THR A 74 -2.27 18.31 7.68
CA THR A 74 -0.90 18.23 7.16
C THR A 74 -0.29 16.91 7.59
N CYS A 75 0.27 16.14 6.65
CA CYS A 75 0.88 14.86 6.95
C CYS A 75 2.33 14.82 6.48
N THR A 76 3.24 14.37 7.35
CA THR A 76 4.63 14.05 6.99
C THR A 76 4.79 12.54 7.04
N VAL A 77 5.37 11.95 5.99
CA VAL A 77 5.43 10.49 5.84
C VAL A 77 6.84 10.06 5.52
N ASP A 78 7.36 9.11 6.29
CA ASP A 78 8.52 8.31 5.95
C ASP A 78 8.11 6.87 5.67
N VAL A 79 8.59 6.33 4.54
CA VAL A 79 8.21 5.01 4.06
C VAL A 79 9.45 4.15 3.98
N GLY A 80 9.52 3.17 4.87
CA GLY A 80 10.52 2.12 4.88
C GLY A 80 10.17 0.95 3.95
N LEU A 81 10.94 -0.12 4.05
CA LEU A 81 10.72 -1.31 3.22
C LEU A 81 9.42 -2.05 3.60
N MET A 82 9.14 -2.16 4.88
CA MET A 82 7.97 -2.86 5.44
C MET A 82 7.29 -2.05 6.56
N SER A 83 7.56 -0.75 6.63
CA SER A 83 7.01 0.13 7.66
C SER A 83 6.69 1.50 7.09
N ILE A 84 5.76 2.17 7.73
CA ILE A 84 5.41 3.57 7.47
C ILE A 84 5.41 4.29 8.80
N GLU A 85 6.12 5.39 8.89
CA GLU A 85 6.06 6.33 10.00
C GLU A 85 5.46 7.63 9.50
N PHE A 86 4.44 8.11 10.16
CA PHE A 86 3.81 9.36 9.73
C PHE A 86 3.29 10.17 10.91
N ASN A 87 3.22 11.47 10.68
CA ASN A 87 2.70 12.44 11.63
C ASN A 87 1.64 13.27 10.92
N CYS A 88 0.45 13.36 11.50
CA CYS A 88 -0.64 14.20 11.04
C CYS A 88 -0.84 15.37 12.01
N PHE A 89 -1.06 16.56 11.46
CA PHE A 89 -1.25 17.80 12.20
C PHE A 89 -2.52 18.50 11.70
N ASP A 90 -3.34 19.01 12.61
CA ASP A 90 -4.53 19.83 12.28
C ASP A 90 -4.39 21.31 12.69
N GLY A 91 -3.23 21.70 13.20
CA GLY A 91 -2.91 23.02 13.71
C GLY A 91 -2.93 23.13 15.23
N ASN A 92 -3.68 22.25 15.94
CA ASN A 92 -3.75 22.21 17.40
C ASN A 92 -3.08 20.95 17.95
N ASP A 93 -3.36 19.83 17.32
CA ASP A 93 -2.95 18.50 17.76
C ASP A 93 -2.03 17.83 16.73
N CYS A 94 -1.29 16.83 17.21
CA CYS A 94 -0.42 15.99 16.40
C CYS A 94 -0.64 14.52 16.75
N VAL A 95 -0.85 13.71 15.74
CA VAL A 95 -0.91 12.24 15.86
C VAL A 95 0.27 11.64 15.12
N SER A 96 1.10 10.87 15.84
CA SER A 96 2.24 10.14 15.29
C SER A 96 1.97 8.65 15.35
N GLN A 97 2.17 7.97 14.24
CA GLN A 97 1.99 6.52 14.16
C GLN A 97 3.16 5.88 13.42
N SER A 98 3.55 4.69 13.88
CA SER A 98 4.48 3.79 13.20
C SER A 98 3.74 2.48 12.94
N LEU A 99 3.57 2.15 11.67
CA LEU A 99 2.84 0.99 11.19
C LEU A 99 3.79 0.07 10.45
N SER A 100 3.61 -1.24 10.59
CA SER A 100 4.42 -2.24 9.88
C SER A 100 3.53 -3.31 9.25
N ILE A 101 4.02 -3.89 8.15
CA ILE A 101 3.40 -5.03 7.47
C ILE A 101 4.26 -6.28 7.67
N ALA A 102 3.61 -7.44 7.85
CA ALA A 102 4.32 -8.71 7.96
C ALA A 102 4.79 -9.23 6.59
N ASN A 103 4.00 -8.98 5.54
CA ASN A 103 4.29 -9.46 4.21
C ASN A 103 4.02 -8.38 3.16
N THR A 104 4.82 -8.35 2.13
CA THR A 104 4.60 -7.55 0.93
C THR A 104 4.56 -8.45 -0.28
N GLY A 105 3.70 -8.12 -1.24
CA GLY A 105 3.58 -8.89 -2.47
C GLY A 105 2.97 -8.06 -3.59
N VAL A 106 3.31 -8.39 -4.83
CA VAL A 106 2.78 -7.64 -5.97
C VAL A 106 1.31 -7.98 -6.20
N ASN A 107 0.41 -7.04 -5.91
CA ASN A 107 -1.01 -7.13 -6.23
C ASN A 107 -1.47 -5.88 -6.96
N THR A 108 -1.33 -5.91 -8.28
CA THR A 108 -1.67 -4.77 -9.14
C THR A 108 -3.17 -4.45 -9.16
N SER A 109 -4.03 -5.44 -8.98
CA SER A 109 -5.49 -5.25 -8.94
C SER A 109 -5.91 -4.49 -7.67
N LYS A 110 -5.35 -4.88 -6.52
CA LYS A 110 -5.56 -4.16 -5.25
C LYS A 110 -4.99 -2.76 -5.33
N LEU A 111 -3.77 -2.61 -5.85
CA LEU A 111 -3.12 -1.31 -6.02
C LEU A 111 -3.97 -0.37 -6.91
N TYR A 112 -4.46 -0.86 -8.04
CA TYR A 112 -5.32 -0.07 -8.93
C TYR A 112 -6.61 0.41 -8.22
N ARG A 113 -7.24 -0.48 -7.44
CA ARG A 113 -8.43 -0.09 -6.65
C ARG A 113 -8.10 0.95 -5.58
N MET A 114 -6.95 0.84 -4.93
CA MET A 114 -6.49 1.86 -3.97
C MET A 114 -6.21 3.20 -4.64
N GLU A 115 -5.59 3.21 -5.81
CA GLU A 115 -5.36 4.45 -6.57
C GLU A 115 -6.71 5.08 -6.98
N GLN A 116 -7.68 4.29 -7.46
CA GLN A 116 -9.03 4.78 -7.74
C GLN A 116 -9.72 5.34 -6.50
N PHE A 117 -9.60 4.67 -5.36
CA PHE A 117 -10.16 5.15 -4.09
C PHE A 117 -9.58 6.54 -3.73
N VAL A 118 -8.25 6.69 -3.78
CA VAL A 118 -7.59 7.97 -3.48
C VAL A 118 -7.94 9.05 -4.50
N ASP A 119 -8.06 8.71 -5.78
CA ASP A 119 -8.39 9.66 -6.85
C ASP A 119 -9.84 10.15 -6.78
N ASN A 120 -10.77 9.27 -6.41
CA ASN A 120 -12.19 9.59 -6.28
C ASN A 120 -12.56 10.13 -4.89
N PHE A 121 -11.62 10.13 -3.94
CA PHE A 121 -11.89 10.52 -2.55
C PHE A 121 -12.62 11.86 -2.42
N PRO A 122 -12.22 12.94 -3.12
CA PRO A 122 -12.91 14.23 -3.00
C PRO A 122 -14.37 14.20 -3.44
N ASN A 123 -14.72 13.30 -4.36
CA ASN A 123 -16.03 13.27 -5.00
C ASN A 123 -17.01 12.31 -4.34
N GLU A 124 -16.52 11.23 -3.77
CA GLU A 124 -17.34 10.12 -3.27
C GLU A 124 -17.12 9.87 -1.77
N GLU A 125 -15.84 9.75 -1.36
CA GLU A 125 -15.50 9.26 -0.04
C GLU A 125 -15.53 10.35 1.04
N ALA A 126 -15.24 11.61 0.69
CA ALA A 126 -15.24 12.73 1.64
C ALA A 126 -16.61 12.96 2.30
N TYR A 127 -17.66 12.44 1.69
CA TYR A 127 -19.05 12.51 2.18
C TYR A 127 -19.49 11.32 3.01
N LEU A 128 -18.56 10.38 3.29
CA LEU A 128 -18.82 9.20 4.11
C LEU A 128 -18.33 9.41 5.54
N THR A 129 -18.84 8.59 6.44
CA THR A 129 -18.31 8.46 7.80
C THR A 129 -17.03 7.64 7.80
N GLY A 130 -16.17 7.78 8.81
CA GLY A 130 -14.96 6.98 8.92
C GLY A 130 -15.23 5.48 8.90
N GLU A 131 -16.29 5.03 9.57
CA GLU A 131 -16.72 3.62 9.55
C GLU A 131 -17.03 3.11 8.13
N MET A 132 -17.76 3.89 7.34
CA MET A 132 -18.06 3.52 5.95
C MET A 132 -16.80 3.46 5.08
N ILE A 133 -15.86 4.36 5.33
CA ILE A 133 -14.55 4.36 4.64
C ILE A 133 -13.76 3.13 5.00
N HIS A 134 -13.64 2.80 6.29
CA HIS A 134 -12.93 1.58 6.73
C HIS A 134 -13.56 0.31 6.15
N LYS A 135 -14.89 0.26 6.04
CA LYS A 135 -15.59 -0.86 5.39
C LYS A 135 -15.25 -0.97 3.90
N ARG A 136 -15.17 0.15 3.17
CA ARG A 136 -14.69 0.13 1.77
C ARG A 136 -13.23 -0.32 1.65
N LEU A 137 -12.39 0.08 2.61
CA LEU A 137 -11.01 -0.37 2.66
C LEU A 137 -10.90 -1.88 2.97
N ASP A 138 -11.80 -2.44 3.78
CA ASP A 138 -11.92 -3.90 3.99
C ASP A 138 -12.18 -4.63 2.66
N ASP A 139 -13.14 -4.13 1.87
CA ASP A 139 -13.47 -4.71 0.57
C ASP A 139 -12.27 -4.68 -0.38
N ILE A 140 -11.49 -3.60 -0.37
CA ILE A 140 -10.27 -3.50 -1.18
C ILE A 140 -9.18 -4.43 -0.64
N GLU A 141 -9.03 -4.55 0.66
CA GLU A 141 -8.01 -5.38 1.31
C GLU A 141 -8.23 -6.87 1.02
N GLN A 142 -9.47 -7.30 0.86
CA GLN A 142 -9.84 -8.67 0.50
C GLN A 142 -9.58 -9.04 -0.97
N ILE A 143 -9.18 -8.09 -1.83
CA ILE A 143 -8.88 -8.38 -3.23
C ILE A 143 -7.64 -9.27 -3.32
N HIS A 144 -7.84 -10.49 -3.76
CA HIS A 144 -6.77 -11.45 -4.01
C HIS A 144 -6.11 -11.23 -5.37
N THR A 145 -4.90 -11.76 -5.53
CA THR A 145 -4.21 -11.79 -6.83
C THR A 145 -4.99 -12.63 -7.84
N LEU A 146 -5.15 -12.10 -9.06
CA LEU A 146 -5.88 -12.78 -10.14
C LEU A 146 -5.17 -14.04 -10.64
N TYR A 147 -3.89 -14.16 -10.41
CA TYR A 147 -3.06 -15.24 -10.98
C TYR A 147 -2.56 -16.17 -9.87
N SER A 148 -2.52 -17.46 -10.20
CA SER A 148 -1.96 -18.46 -9.30
C SER A 148 -0.44 -18.24 -9.10
N PRO A 149 0.15 -18.63 -7.96
CA PRO A 149 1.58 -18.49 -7.70
C PRO A 149 2.46 -19.16 -8.77
N ILE A 150 1.97 -20.24 -9.39
CA ILE A 150 2.68 -20.95 -10.47
C ILE A 150 2.78 -20.07 -11.73
N ILE A 151 1.69 -19.42 -12.12
CA ILE A 151 1.67 -18.53 -13.29
C ILE A 151 2.58 -17.33 -13.03
N LEU A 152 2.54 -16.76 -11.84
CA LEU A 152 3.44 -15.65 -11.44
C LEU A 152 4.91 -16.08 -11.49
N GLY A 153 5.24 -17.26 -10.98
CA GLY A 153 6.60 -17.80 -11.01
C GLY A 153 7.09 -18.04 -12.45
N LEU A 154 6.26 -18.63 -13.30
CA LEU A 154 6.60 -18.85 -14.71
C LEU A 154 6.79 -17.54 -15.48
N SER A 155 5.93 -16.56 -15.28
CA SER A 155 6.05 -15.25 -15.92
C SER A 155 7.31 -14.50 -15.47
N ALA A 156 7.65 -14.56 -14.19
CA ALA A 156 8.88 -13.99 -13.67
C ALA A 156 10.12 -14.69 -14.25
N ALA A 157 10.11 -16.02 -14.32
CA ALA A 157 11.20 -16.80 -14.92
C ALA A 157 11.40 -16.45 -16.40
N LEU A 158 10.33 -16.34 -17.18
CA LEU A 158 10.39 -15.92 -18.58
C LEU A 158 10.92 -14.49 -18.74
N ALA A 159 10.49 -13.58 -17.88
CA ALA A 159 11.00 -12.21 -17.89
C ALA A 159 12.52 -12.17 -17.59
N CYS A 160 12.98 -12.89 -16.56
CA CYS A 160 14.40 -13.00 -16.23
C CYS A 160 15.22 -13.61 -17.40
N CYS A 161 14.71 -14.67 -18.02
CA CYS A 161 15.35 -15.25 -19.20
C CYS A 161 15.46 -14.25 -20.35
N GLY A 162 14.40 -13.48 -20.63
CA GLY A 162 14.39 -12.45 -21.65
C GLY A 162 15.44 -11.35 -21.38
N PHE A 163 15.54 -10.88 -20.14
CA PHE A 163 16.54 -9.88 -19.74
C PHE A 163 17.98 -10.38 -19.83
N THR A 164 18.24 -11.67 -19.59
CA THR A 164 19.58 -12.22 -19.75
C THR A 164 19.95 -12.48 -21.22
N PHE A 165 18.96 -12.81 -22.05
CA PHE A 165 19.22 -13.11 -23.48
C PHE A 165 19.54 -11.87 -24.30
N LEU A 166 18.93 -10.72 -24.02
CA LEU A 166 19.13 -9.47 -24.76
C LEU A 166 20.58 -8.97 -24.74
N PRO A 167 21.25 -8.84 -23.57
CA PRO A 167 22.64 -8.38 -23.54
C PRO A 167 23.63 -9.36 -24.19
N VAL A 168 23.39 -10.67 -24.04
CA VAL A 168 24.27 -11.69 -24.63
C VAL A 168 24.19 -11.66 -26.15
N SER A 169 23.00 -11.53 -26.72
CA SER A 169 22.82 -11.42 -28.18
C SER A 169 23.47 -10.14 -28.73
N TYR A 170 23.40 -9.02 -27.98
CA TYR A 170 24.00 -7.75 -28.42
C TYR A 170 25.51 -7.78 -28.37
N THR A 171 26.12 -8.41 -27.36
CA THR A 171 27.60 -8.58 -27.28
C THR A 171 28.14 -9.51 -28.35
N HIS A 172 27.43 -10.59 -28.71
CA HIS A 172 27.83 -11.47 -29.80
C HIS A 172 27.76 -10.80 -31.18
N LEU A 173 26.72 -10.02 -31.46
CA LEU A 173 26.60 -9.27 -32.71
C LEU A 173 27.72 -8.25 -32.85
N ARG A 174 28.10 -7.54 -31.79
CA ARG A 174 29.15 -6.54 -31.79
C ARG A 174 30.54 -7.16 -31.90
N ALA A 175 30.77 -8.35 -31.38
CA ALA A 175 32.03 -9.07 -31.55
C ALA A 175 32.24 -9.51 -33.01
N HIS A 176 31.20 -9.96 -33.69
CA HIS A 176 31.26 -10.32 -35.09
C HIS A 176 31.53 -9.13 -36.05
N GLU A 177 31.00 -7.93 -35.70
CA GLU A 177 31.29 -6.72 -36.50
C GLU A 177 32.74 -6.27 -36.38
N THR A 178 33.38 -6.48 -35.23
CA THR A 178 34.77 -6.06 -35.00
C THR A 178 35.77 -6.98 -35.74
N ASP A 179 35.46 -8.25 -35.95
CA ASP A 179 36.30 -9.20 -36.67
C ASP A 179 36.26 -9.00 -38.19
N GLN A 180 35.30 -8.21 -38.72
CA GLN A 180 35.27 -7.90 -40.18
C GLN A 180 36.11 -6.70 -40.58
N TYR A 181 36.69 -5.97 -39.63
CA TYR A 181 37.52 -4.78 -39.90
C TYR A 181 39.02 -4.97 -39.61
N LEU A 182 39.46 -6.22 -39.36
CA LEU A 182 40.86 -6.62 -39.28
C LEU A 182 41.28 -7.46 -40.49
#